data_1b5f17f8e3f48a8051015290ce712f39
#
_entry.id   1b5f17f8e3f48a8051015290ce712f39
#
_cell.length_a   1.000
_cell.length_b   1.000
_cell.length_c   1.000
_cell.angle_alpha   90.00
_cell.angle_beta   90.00
_cell.angle_gamma   90.00
#
_symmetry.space_group_name_H-M   'P 1'
#
loop_
_entity.id
_entity.type
_entity.pdbx_description
1 polymer ?
#
loop_
_entity_poly.entity_id
_entity_poly.type
_entity_poly.pdbx_seq_one_letter_code
_entity_poly.pdbx_strand_id
1 'polypeptide(L)'
;MEYTEEDVRAFAAYWKAVAPEKIACSEERKRTVAAKLPAAAALLRERGAGRIWLIGSMVAGLFLDDSDVDLVTEGLSWQARDQAWSDLVHLFERGVDLLRLEELPEGFRRAVLARGVPL
;
A
#
# COMPACT_ATOMS: atom_id res chain seq x y z
N MET A 1 1.16 16.29 11.69
CA MET A 1 -0.30 16.38 11.75
C MET A 1 -0.92 15.12 11.18
N GLU A 2 -1.73 14.46 11.96
CA GLU A 2 -2.38 13.22 11.53
C GLU A 2 -3.75 13.54 10.94
N TYR A 3 -4.05 12.92 9.79
CA TYR A 3 -5.36 13.02 9.17
C TYR A 3 -6.25 11.88 9.65
N THR A 4 -7.51 12.20 9.96
CA THR A 4 -8.51 11.19 10.29
C THR A 4 -9.11 10.60 9.00
N GLU A 5 -9.86 9.48 9.13
CA GLU A 5 -10.61 8.94 8.01
C GLU A 5 -11.63 9.95 7.46
N GLU A 6 -12.22 10.73 8.35
CA GLU A 6 -13.17 11.79 7.97
C GLU A 6 -12.50 12.87 7.14
N ASP A 7 -11.27 13.27 7.53
CA ASP A 7 -10.48 14.24 6.76
C ASP A 7 -10.17 13.72 5.36
N VAL A 8 -9.81 12.44 5.25
CA VAL A 8 -9.54 11.80 3.97
C VAL A 8 -10.78 11.77 3.09
N ARG A 9 -11.94 11.43 3.65
CA ARG A 9 -13.20 11.42 2.92
C ARG A 9 -13.61 12.83 2.46
N ALA A 10 -13.45 13.81 3.31
CA ALA A 10 -13.75 15.20 2.97
C ALA A 10 -12.86 15.72 1.84
N PHE A 11 -11.58 15.38 1.88
CA PHE A 11 -10.62 15.73 0.84
C PHE A 11 -10.97 15.04 -0.48
N ALA A 12 -11.31 13.75 -0.42
CA ALA A 12 -11.72 13.00 -1.61
C ALA A 12 -13.01 13.55 -2.22
N ALA A 13 -13.97 13.93 -1.38
CA ALA A 13 -15.22 14.55 -1.84
C ALA A 13 -14.98 15.90 -2.51
N TYR A 14 -14.09 16.70 -1.95
CA TYR A 14 -13.69 17.98 -2.55
C TYR A 14 -13.08 17.76 -3.94
N TRP A 15 -12.13 16.86 -4.07
CA TRP A 15 -11.48 16.57 -5.34
C TRP A 15 -12.45 16.00 -6.37
N LYS A 16 -13.39 15.16 -5.94
CA LYS A 16 -14.43 14.62 -6.80
C LYS A 16 -15.29 15.72 -7.42
N ALA A 17 -15.54 16.79 -6.68
CA ALA A 17 -16.32 17.93 -7.15
C ALA A 17 -15.54 18.82 -8.13
N VAL A 18 -14.22 19.03 -7.88
CA VAL A 18 -13.42 20.01 -8.64
C VAL A 18 -12.52 19.36 -9.69
N ALA A 19 -12.24 18.06 -9.60
CA ALA A 19 -11.34 17.36 -10.53
C ALA A 19 -11.78 15.90 -10.75
N PRO A 20 -12.97 15.66 -11.31
CA PRO A 20 -13.48 14.28 -11.51
C PRO A 20 -12.57 13.42 -12.38
N GLU A 21 -11.83 14.03 -13.30
CA GLU A 21 -10.88 13.31 -14.16
C GLU A 21 -9.72 12.70 -13.35
N LYS A 22 -9.23 13.42 -12.35
CA LYS A 22 -8.17 12.92 -11.47
C LYS A 22 -8.65 11.75 -10.62
N ILE A 23 -9.90 11.78 -10.19
CA ILE A 23 -10.53 10.66 -9.47
C ILE A 23 -10.62 9.44 -10.37
N ALA A 24 -11.11 9.60 -11.60
CA ALA A 24 -11.22 8.51 -12.55
C ALA A 24 -9.87 7.87 -12.86
N CYS A 25 -8.83 8.68 -13.07
CA CYS A 25 -7.46 8.19 -13.27
C CYS A 25 -6.92 7.48 -12.03
N SER A 26 -7.21 7.98 -10.84
CA SER A 26 -6.82 7.34 -9.59
C SER A 26 -7.44 5.94 -9.47
N GLU A 27 -8.72 5.80 -9.76
CA GLU A 27 -9.42 4.51 -9.70
C GLU A 27 -8.86 3.51 -10.72
N GLU A 28 -8.52 3.97 -11.91
CA GLU A 28 -7.90 3.13 -12.92
C GLU A 28 -6.51 2.65 -12.48
N ARG A 29 -5.68 3.54 -11.91
CA ARG A 29 -4.38 3.15 -11.35
C ARG A 29 -4.52 2.13 -10.26
N LYS A 30 -5.49 2.31 -9.36
CA LYS A 30 -5.77 1.35 -8.29
C LYS A 30 -6.12 -0.03 -8.86
N ARG A 31 -6.94 -0.09 -9.90
CA ARG A 31 -7.29 -1.35 -10.55
C ARG A 31 -6.06 -2.03 -11.16
N THR A 32 -5.20 -1.26 -11.81
CA THR A 32 -3.97 -1.78 -12.40
C THR A 32 -3.04 -2.38 -11.33
N VAL A 33 -2.87 -1.68 -10.22
CA VAL A 33 -2.07 -2.16 -9.09
C VAL A 33 -2.73 -3.36 -8.43
N ALA A 34 -4.05 -3.29 -8.21
CA ALA A 34 -4.79 -4.37 -7.57
C ALA A 34 -4.66 -5.70 -8.33
N ALA A 35 -4.63 -5.64 -9.66
CA ALA A 35 -4.46 -6.83 -10.49
C ALA A 35 -3.11 -7.52 -10.27
N LYS A 36 -2.10 -6.79 -9.78
CA LYS A 36 -0.76 -7.30 -9.50
C LYS A 36 -0.56 -7.77 -8.06
N LEU A 37 -1.49 -7.46 -7.16
CA LEU A 37 -1.36 -7.79 -5.73
C LEU A 37 -1.25 -9.30 -5.47
N PRO A 38 -1.99 -10.19 -6.14
CA PRO A 38 -1.81 -11.63 -5.94
C PRO A 38 -0.38 -12.10 -6.24
N ALA A 39 0.21 -11.58 -7.32
CA ALA A 39 1.59 -11.91 -7.68
C ALA A 39 2.58 -11.37 -6.64
N ALA A 40 2.34 -10.16 -6.14
CA ALA A 40 3.16 -9.56 -5.09
C ALA A 40 3.11 -10.38 -3.80
N ALA A 41 1.92 -10.81 -3.38
CA ALA A 41 1.75 -11.63 -2.20
C ALA A 41 2.46 -12.99 -2.35
N ALA A 42 2.34 -13.62 -3.50
CA ALA A 42 3.02 -14.89 -3.79
C ALA A 42 4.54 -14.73 -3.72
N LEU A 43 5.06 -13.66 -4.31
CA LEU A 43 6.49 -13.34 -4.29
C LEU A 43 6.99 -13.17 -2.85
N LEU A 44 6.28 -12.42 -2.05
CA LEU A 44 6.65 -12.17 -0.65
C LEU A 44 6.61 -13.45 0.18
N ARG A 45 5.61 -14.31 -0.03
CA ARG A 45 5.52 -15.59 0.67
C ARG A 45 6.63 -16.54 0.29
N GLU A 46 7.04 -16.57 -0.95
CA GLU A 46 8.22 -17.34 -1.39
C GLU A 46 9.49 -16.86 -0.69
N ARG A 47 9.58 -15.58 -0.37
CA ARG A 47 10.72 -14.98 0.34
C ARG A 47 10.65 -15.15 1.86
N GLY A 48 9.56 -15.72 2.38
CA GLY A 48 9.42 -16.01 3.81
C GLY A 48 8.39 -15.19 4.57
N ALA A 49 7.68 -14.30 3.91
CA ALA A 49 6.61 -13.54 4.58
C ALA A 49 5.47 -14.46 4.99
N GLY A 50 4.97 -14.29 6.22
CA GLY A 50 3.77 -14.96 6.71
C GLY A 50 2.53 -14.15 6.40
N ARG A 51 2.35 -13.03 7.12
CA ARG A 51 1.22 -12.13 6.90
C ARG A 51 1.66 -10.91 6.10
N ILE A 52 0.75 -10.40 5.27
CA ILE A 52 1.00 -9.27 4.38
C ILE A 52 -0.22 -8.38 4.41
N TRP A 53 -0.01 -7.06 4.48
CA TRP A 53 -1.08 -6.06 4.43
C TRP A 53 -0.78 -4.98 3.41
N LEU A 54 -1.82 -4.55 2.72
CA LEU A 54 -1.80 -3.34 1.91
C LEU A 54 -2.28 -2.17 2.77
N ILE A 55 -1.55 -1.08 2.75
CA ILE A 55 -1.89 0.14 3.48
C ILE A 55 -1.77 1.37 2.56
N GLY A 56 -1.95 2.54 3.12
CA GLY A 56 -1.69 3.81 2.43
C GLY A 56 -2.76 4.21 1.43
N SER A 57 -2.38 4.97 0.41
CA SER A 57 -3.30 5.60 -0.54
C SER A 57 -4.04 4.61 -1.43
N MET A 58 -3.57 3.38 -1.57
CA MET A 58 -4.32 2.32 -2.25
C MET A 58 -5.59 1.94 -1.48
N VAL A 59 -5.57 2.07 -0.16
CA VAL A 59 -6.69 1.69 0.72
C VAL A 59 -7.59 2.89 1.00
N ALA A 60 -7.00 4.05 1.26
CA ALA A 60 -7.73 5.23 1.71
C ALA A 60 -7.12 6.50 1.12
N GLY A 61 -7.63 6.98 -0.01
CA GLY A 61 -7.20 8.23 -0.61
C GLY A 61 -7.08 8.16 -2.12
N LEU A 62 -6.50 9.23 -2.68
CA LEU A 62 -6.20 9.31 -4.11
C LEU A 62 -4.87 8.63 -4.41
N PHE A 63 -4.87 7.76 -5.39
CA PHE A 63 -3.67 7.09 -5.87
C PHE A 63 -3.16 7.82 -7.12
N LEU A 64 -2.16 8.68 -6.93
CA LEU A 64 -1.61 9.55 -7.97
C LEU A 64 -0.49 8.83 -8.75
N ASP A 65 -0.02 9.47 -9.83
CA ASP A 65 1.06 8.92 -10.67
C ASP A 65 2.33 8.61 -9.89
N ASP A 66 2.64 9.43 -8.89
CA ASP A 66 3.83 9.31 -8.03
C ASP A 66 3.55 8.64 -6.69
N SER A 67 2.33 8.14 -6.48
CA SER A 67 2.00 7.42 -5.24
C SER A 67 2.71 6.07 -5.20
N ASP A 68 3.24 5.73 -4.03
CA ASP A 68 3.89 4.44 -3.80
C ASP A 68 2.86 3.38 -3.40
N VAL A 69 3.18 2.13 -3.69
CA VAL A 69 2.45 0.99 -3.14
C VAL A 69 3.03 0.68 -1.77
N ASP A 70 2.21 0.74 -0.72
CA ASP A 70 2.66 0.55 0.66
C ASP A 70 2.24 -0.82 1.17
N LEU A 71 3.23 -1.65 1.46
CA LEU A 71 3.03 -3.02 1.94
C LEU A 71 3.72 -3.21 3.29
N VAL A 72 3.07 -3.96 4.17
CA VAL A 72 3.63 -4.38 5.46
C VAL A 72 3.68 -5.88 5.49
N THR A 73 4.80 -6.44 5.95
CA THR A 73 5.01 -7.88 6.05
C THR A 73 5.37 -8.29 7.47
N GLU A 74 5.07 -9.53 7.81
CA GLU A 74 5.51 -10.18 9.04
C GLU A 74 6.26 -11.45 8.68
N GLY A 75 7.41 -11.67 9.32
CA GLY A 75 8.24 -12.86 9.12
C GLY A 75 9.34 -12.72 8.09
N LEU A 76 9.40 -11.61 7.37
CA LEU A 76 10.40 -11.38 6.33
C LEU A 76 11.72 -10.90 6.96
N SER A 77 12.85 -11.53 6.59
CA SER A 77 14.16 -11.08 7.05
C SER A 77 14.58 -9.80 6.35
N TRP A 78 15.55 -9.08 6.92
CA TRP A 78 16.12 -7.89 6.30
C TRP A 78 16.70 -8.16 4.91
N GLN A 79 17.42 -9.25 4.77
CA GLN A 79 18.05 -9.61 3.50
C GLN A 79 17.00 -9.93 2.43
N ALA A 80 16.00 -10.71 2.80
CA ALA A 80 14.89 -11.05 1.91
C ALA A 80 14.06 -9.81 1.56
N ARG A 81 13.89 -8.89 2.52
CA ARG A 81 13.17 -7.63 2.30
C ARG A 81 13.79 -6.81 1.19
N ASP A 82 15.11 -6.64 1.18
CA ASP A 82 15.80 -5.81 0.18
C ASP A 82 15.66 -6.42 -1.22
N GLN A 83 15.79 -7.72 -1.35
CA GLN A 83 15.61 -8.40 -2.63
C GLN A 83 14.15 -8.33 -3.10
N ALA A 84 13.22 -8.57 -2.19
CA ALA A 84 11.78 -8.50 -2.49
C ALA A 84 11.37 -7.09 -2.91
N TRP A 85 11.92 -6.07 -2.26
CA TRP A 85 11.64 -4.66 -2.62
C TRP A 85 11.97 -4.39 -4.09
N SER A 86 13.15 -4.80 -4.52
CA SER A 86 13.57 -4.61 -5.92
C SER A 86 12.64 -5.33 -6.89
N ASP A 87 12.27 -6.56 -6.59
CA ASP A 87 11.34 -7.34 -7.41
C ASP A 87 9.95 -6.70 -7.46
N LEU A 88 9.48 -6.15 -6.34
CA LEU A 88 8.18 -5.48 -6.28
C LEU A 88 8.16 -4.18 -7.07
N VAL A 89 9.23 -3.40 -7.03
CA VAL A 89 9.36 -2.19 -7.84
C VAL A 89 9.24 -2.53 -9.32
N HIS A 90 9.89 -3.60 -9.75
CA HIS A 90 9.76 -4.08 -11.14
C HIS A 90 8.35 -4.56 -11.46
N LEU A 91 7.73 -5.30 -10.55
CA LEU A 91 6.38 -5.84 -10.75
C LEU A 91 5.35 -4.71 -10.90
N PHE A 92 5.39 -3.72 -10.01
CA PHE A 92 4.43 -2.63 -10.01
C PHE A 92 4.81 -1.49 -10.96
N GLU A 93 6.05 -1.43 -11.43
CA GLU A 93 6.58 -0.35 -12.27
C GLU A 93 6.40 1.02 -11.62
N ARG A 94 6.54 1.06 -10.29
CA ARG A 94 6.44 2.29 -9.48
C ARG A 94 7.11 2.08 -8.12
N GLY A 95 7.23 3.15 -7.37
CA GLY A 95 7.77 3.10 -6.02
C GLY A 95 6.97 2.18 -5.10
N VAL A 96 7.67 1.47 -4.25
CA VAL A 96 7.10 0.57 -3.25
C VAL A 96 7.73 0.87 -1.91
N ASP A 97 6.89 1.06 -0.88
CA ASP A 97 7.32 1.07 0.51
C ASP A 97 7.04 -0.31 1.10
N LEU A 98 8.10 -1.03 1.42
CA LEU A 98 8.00 -2.37 1.98
C LEU A 98 8.49 -2.33 3.43
N LEU A 99 7.54 -2.40 4.36
CA LEU A 99 7.80 -2.30 5.79
C LEU A 99 7.70 -3.67 6.45
N ARG A 100 8.46 -3.84 7.53
CA ARG A 100 8.39 -5.03 8.38
C ARG A 100 7.59 -4.69 9.64
N LEU A 101 6.53 -5.45 9.89
CA LEU A 101 5.66 -5.23 11.06
C LEU A 101 6.47 -5.24 12.37
N GLU A 102 7.47 -6.09 12.45
CA GLU A 102 8.33 -6.27 13.62
C GLU A 102 9.08 -4.99 14.03
N GLU A 103 9.26 -4.06 13.08
CA GLU A 103 10.01 -2.83 13.30
C GLU A 103 9.15 -1.60 13.48
N LEU A 104 7.85 -1.73 13.32
CA LEU A 104 6.95 -0.59 13.42
C LEU A 104 6.72 -0.21 14.89
N PRO A 105 6.62 1.09 15.18
CA PRO A 105 6.17 1.53 16.50
C PRO A 105 4.81 0.94 16.84
N GLU A 106 4.53 0.73 18.13
CA GLU A 106 3.33 0.04 18.58
C GLU A 106 2.03 0.66 18.03
N GLY A 107 1.93 1.99 18.04
CA GLY A 107 0.74 2.67 17.52
C GLY A 107 0.53 2.42 16.03
N PHE A 108 1.59 2.45 15.25
CA PHE A 108 1.53 2.18 13.81
C PHE A 108 1.20 0.71 13.55
N ARG A 109 1.80 -0.19 14.32
CA ARG A 109 1.50 -1.63 14.23
C ARG A 109 0.03 -1.92 14.48
N ARG A 110 -0.56 -1.31 15.51
CA ARG A 110 -2.00 -1.44 15.79
C ARG A 110 -2.85 -0.92 14.64
N ALA A 111 -2.47 0.20 14.04
CA ALA A 111 -3.19 0.76 12.90
C ALA A 111 -3.16 -0.17 11.70
N VAL A 112 -2.01 -0.79 11.41
CA VAL A 112 -1.89 -1.78 10.32
C VAL A 112 -2.80 -2.96 10.57
N LEU A 113 -2.78 -3.51 11.78
CA LEU A 113 -3.61 -4.68 12.12
C LEU A 113 -5.11 -4.36 12.08
N ALA A 114 -5.49 -3.12 12.41
CA ALA A 114 -6.89 -2.70 12.44
C ALA A 114 -7.44 -2.31 11.07
N ARG A 115 -6.63 -1.69 10.22
CA ARG A 115 -7.10 -1.06 8.97
C ARG A 115 -6.40 -1.53 7.71
N GLY A 116 -5.26 -2.20 7.82
CA GLY A 116 -4.58 -2.77 6.66
C GLY A 116 -5.44 -3.84 5.99
N VAL A 117 -5.34 -3.93 4.68
CA VAL A 117 -6.05 -4.95 3.91
C VAL A 117 -5.17 -6.18 3.82
N PRO A 118 -5.56 -7.31 4.43
CA PRO A 118 -4.79 -8.55 4.34
C PRO A 118 -4.74 -9.07 2.91
N LEU A 119 -3.57 -9.55 2.53
CA LEU A 119 -3.36 -10.15 1.20
C LEU A 119 -3.15 -11.65 1.26
#